data_b05cb42ebde2d46f4824ad2c96455259
#
_entry.id   b05cb42ebde2d46f4824ad2c96455259
#
_cell.length_a   1.000
_cell.length_b   1.000
_cell.length_c   1.000
_cell.angle_alpha   90.00
_cell.angle_beta   90.00
_cell.angle_gamma   90.00
#
_symmetry.space_group_name_H-M   'P 1'
#
loop_
_entity.id
_entity.type
_entity.pdbx_description
1 polymer ?
#
loop_
_entity_poly.entity_id
_entity_poly.type
_entity_poly.pdbx_seq_one_letter_code
_entity_poly.pdbx_strand_id
1 'polypeptide(L)'
;MYAMAWKEIQPNGNQPIKVKTFSTEEKRQKFIDRLNASGIRFQITSLSAENSRTVSDFRRGMRVRIEKALHTEYIGREGVVDRTVKKDSTVCERFEDGTRYRSFAWNLEPV
;
A
#
# COMPACT_ATOMS: atom_id res chain seq x y z
N MET A 1 6.89 -12.35 2.45
CA MET A 1 6.50 -11.83 1.13
C MET A 1 6.80 -10.34 1.07
N TYR A 2 7.39 -9.90 -0.02
CA TYR A 2 7.74 -8.50 -0.23
C TYR A 2 6.78 -7.88 -1.24
N ALA A 3 6.35 -6.66 -1.00
CA ALA A 3 5.45 -5.95 -1.90
C ALA A 3 6.01 -4.57 -2.24
N MET A 4 5.60 -4.06 -3.38
CA MET A 4 5.96 -2.74 -3.87
C MET A 4 4.74 -2.09 -4.51
N ALA A 5 4.54 -0.82 -4.20
CA ALA A 5 3.58 0.03 -4.89
C ALA A 5 4.32 1.19 -5.52
N TRP A 6 3.96 1.54 -6.76
CA TRP A 6 4.60 2.63 -7.48
C TRP A 6 3.62 3.32 -8.41
N LYS A 7 3.93 4.56 -8.74
CA LYS A 7 3.24 5.33 -9.80
C LYS A 7 4.08 5.27 -11.06
N GLU A 8 3.46 4.96 -12.19
CA GLU A 8 4.07 5.16 -13.51
C GLU A 8 3.61 6.50 -14.07
N ILE A 9 4.55 7.36 -14.44
CA ILE A 9 4.24 8.67 -14.98
C ILE A 9 4.19 8.53 -16.51
N GLN A 10 2.99 8.63 -17.06
CA GLN A 10 2.76 8.48 -18.50
C GLN A 10 2.82 9.82 -19.22
N PRO A 11 3.17 9.84 -20.53
CA PRO A 11 3.25 11.09 -21.31
C PRO A 11 1.94 11.87 -21.35
N ASN A 12 0.79 11.18 -21.23
CA ASN A 12 -0.53 11.83 -21.22
C ASN A 12 -0.92 12.43 -19.86
N GLY A 13 0.00 12.41 -18.88
CA GLY A 13 -0.25 12.93 -17.54
C GLY A 13 -0.91 11.94 -16.57
N ASN A 14 -1.33 10.77 -17.02
CA ASN A 14 -1.86 9.73 -16.14
C ASN A 14 -0.75 9.18 -15.25
N GLN A 15 -1.09 8.90 -14.00
CA GLN A 15 -0.17 8.36 -13.00
C GLN A 15 -0.81 7.15 -12.30
N PRO A 16 -1.01 6.03 -13.01
CA PRO A 16 -1.61 4.85 -12.40
C PRO A 16 -0.72 4.30 -11.30
N ILE A 17 -1.35 3.88 -10.21
CA ILE A 17 -0.67 3.21 -9.10
C ILE A 17 -0.70 1.71 -9.37
N LYS A 18 0.46 1.08 -9.35
CA LYS A 18 0.62 -0.36 -9.52
C LYS A 18 1.16 -1.00 -8.27
N VAL A 19 0.77 -2.24 -8.02
CA VAL A 19 1.22 -3.03 -6.87
C VAL A 19 1.65 -4.40 -7.35
N LYS A 20 2.79 -4.88 -6.85
CA LYS A 20 3.29 -6.21 -7.15
C LYS A 20 3.92 -6.82 -5.91
N THR A 21 3.78 -8.16 -5.79
CA THR A 21 4.38 -8.93 -4.70
C THR A 21 5.49 -9.82 -5.23
N PHE A 22 6.47 -10.07 -4.36
CA PHE A 22 7.65 -10.87 -4.68
C PHE A 22 7.92 -11.85 -3.55
N SER A 23 8.48 -13.00 -3.88
CA SER A 23 8.84 -14.01 -2.86
C SER A 23 10.11 -13.65 -2.09
N THR A 24 11.00 -12.86 -2.68
CA THR A 24 12.26 -12.43 -2.05
C THR A 24 12.52 -10.96 -2.32
N GLU A 25 13.31 -10.32 -1.45
CA GLU A 25 13.76 -8.95 -1.65
C GLU A 25 14.62 -8.81 -2.91
N GLU A 26 15.44 -9.82 -3.20
CA GLU A 26 16.29 -9.84 -4.38
C GLU A 26 15.47 -9.77 -5.66
N LYS A 27 14.38 -10.53 -5.76
CA LYS A 27 13.47 -10.48 -6.91
C LYS A 27 12.82 -9.10 -7.05
N ARG A 28 12.45 -8.48 -5.94
CA ARG A 28 11.91 -7.12 -5.96
C ARG A 28 12.94 -6.13 -6.47
N GLN A 29 14.18 -6.23 -6.00
CA GLN A 29 15.25 -5.34 -6.45
C GLN A 29 15.55 -5.51 -7.94
N LYS A 30 15.57 -6.74 -8.45
CA LYS A 30 15.72 -7.00 -9.89
C LYS A 30 14.62 -6.37 -10.72
N PHE A 31 13.39 -6.37 -10.22
CA PHE A 31 12.27 -5.71 -10.88
C PHE A 31 12.45 -4.19 -10.92
N ILE A 32 12.90 -3.58 -9.81
CA ILE A 32 13.20 -2.15 -9.74
C ILE A 32 14.29 -1.79 -10.76
N ASP A 33 15.36 -2.59 -10.83
CA ASP A 33 16.45 -2.38 -11.77
C ASP A 33 15.95 -2.47 -13.23
N ARG A 34 15.03 -3.38 -13.50
CA ARG A 34 14.40 -3.53 -14.80
C ARG A 34 13.55 -2.31 -15.18
N LEU A 35 12.79 -1.77 -14.23
CA LEU A 35 12.02 -0.54 -14.44
C LEU A 35 12.95 0.63 -14.76
N ASN A 36 14.06 0.76 -14.04
CA ASN A 36 15.06 1.80 -14.31
C ASN A 36 15.67 1.66 -15.71
N ALA A 37 15.94 0.44 -16.15
CA ALA A 37 16.53 0.18 -17.46
C ALA A 37 15.54 0.37 -18.62
N SER A 38 14.23 0.28 -18.36
CA SER A 38 13.20 0.36 -19.40
C SER A 38 12.92 1.77 -19.90
N GLY A 39 13.42 2.78 -19.21
CA GLY A 39 13.13 4.19 -19.53
C GLY A 39 11.75 4.66 -19.04
N ILE A 40 11.00 3.82 -18.36
CA ILE A 40 9.72 4.19 -17.75
C ILE A 40 10.00 5.14 -16.59
N ARG A 41 9.29 6.27 -16.58
CA ARG A 41 9.33 7.19 -15.44
C ARG A 41 8.41 6.65 -14.36
N PHE A 42 8.92 6.46 -13.15
CA PHE A 42 8.13 5.92 -12.05
C PHE A 42 8.61 6.49 -10.71
N GLN A 43 7.73 6.41 -9.73
CA GLN A 43 8.03 6.79 -8.36
C GLN A 43 7.53 5.69 -7.43
N ILE A 44 8.42 5.15 -6.60
CA ILE A 44 8.03 4.18 -5.58
C ILE A 44 7.29 4.91 -4.48
N THR A 45 6.05 4.47 -4.21
CA THR A 45 5.21 5.08 -3.18
C THR A 45 5.23 4.30 -1.88
N SER A 46 5.48 2.98 -1.93
CA SER A 46 5.54 2.17 -0.73
C SER A 46 6.32 0.88 -0.96
N LEU A 47 7.10 0.47 0.03
CA LEU A 47 7.79 -0.82 0.08
C LEU A 47 7.42 -1.53 1.38
N SER A 48 7.06 -2.81 1.30
CA SER A 48 6.81 -3.62 2.48
C SER A 48 8.07 -4.35 2.93
N ALA A 49 8.15 -4.66 4.23
CA ALA A 49 9.16 -5.56 4.78
C ALA A 49 8.70 -7.02 4.68
N GLU A 50 9.61 -7.96 4.97
CA GLU A 50 9.35 -9.40 4.86
C GLU A 50 8.12 -9.87 5.64
N ASN A 51 7.98 -9.42 6.88
CA ASN A 51 6.89 -9.81 7.78
C ASN A 51 5.72 -8.83 7.77
N SER A 52 5.56 -8.10 6.68
CA SER A 52 4.47 -7.13 6.56
C SER A 52 3.11 -7.82 6.52
N ARG A 53 2.12 -7.13 7.09
CA ARG A 53 0.73 -7.59 7.05
C ARG A 53 0.19 -7.52 5.63
N THR A 54 -0.72 -8.43 5.33
CA THR A 54 -1.45 -8.49 4.05
C THR A 54 -2.94 -8.25 4.31
N VAL A 55 -3.72 -8.10 3.24
CA VAL A 55 -5.17 -7.90 3.38
C VAL A 55 -5.86 -9.06 4.12
N SER A 56 -5.29 -10.27 4.08
CA SER A 56 -5.84 -11.43 4.79
C SER A 56 -5.72 -11.30 6.31
N ASP A 57 -4.88 -10.41 6.81
CA ASP A 57 -4.75 -10.14 8.24
C ASP A 57 -5.84 -9.20 8.77
N PHE A 58 -6.67 -8.67 7.88
CA PHE A 58 -7.70 -7.69 8.24
C PHE A 58 -9.09 -8.22 7.90
N ARG A 59 -10.05 -7.91 8.77
CA ARG A 59 -11.44 -8.27 8.61
C ARG A 59 -12.31 -7.06 8.86
N ARG A 60 -13.45 -7.01 8.19
CA ARG A 60 -14.46 -5.97 8.44
C ARG A 60 -14.80 -5.90 9.95
N GLY A 61 -14.79 -4.69 10.47
CA GLY A 61 -15.06 -4.43 11.88
C GLY A 61 -13.83 -4.39 12.79
N MET A 62 -12.65 -4.79 12.30
CA MET A 62 -11.42 -4.68 13.08
C MET A 62 -11.02 -3.23 13.28
N ARG A 63 -10.50 -2.92 14.47
CA ARG A 63 -9.89 -1.62 14.74
C ARG A 63 -8.44 -1.64 14.28
N VAL A 64 -8.04 -0.57 13.61
CA VAL A 64 -6.69 -0.42 13.06
C VAL A 64 -6.19 0.99 13.31
N ARG A 65 -4.85 1.12 13.34
CA ARG A 65 -4.15 2.40 13.43
C ARG A 65 -3.30 2.56 12.19
N ILE A 66 -3.28 3.78 11.64
CA ILE A 66 -2.47 4.10 10.48
C ILE A 66 -1.04 4.38 10.96
N GLU A 67 -0.08 3.54 10.52
CA GLU A 67 1.33 3.71 10.84
C GLU A 67 2.04 4.64 9.86
N LYS A 68 1.70 4.53 8.58
CA LYS A 68 2.28 5.35 7.50
C LYS A 68 1.19 5.74 6.51
N ALA A 69 1.29 6.95 5.98
CA ALA A 69 0.37 7.45 4.97
C ALA A 69 1.05 8.56 4.16
N LEU A 70 0.63 8.71 2.89
CA LEU A 70 1.05 9.83 2.06
C LEU A 70 0.56 11.15 2.64
N HIS A 71 -0.67 11.15 3.16
CA HIS A 71 -1.24 12.28 3.87
C HIS A 71 -0.91 12.12 5.35
N THR A 72 0.12 12.83 5.79
CA THR A 72 0.71 12.65 7.13
C THR A 72 -0.26 12.97 8.27
N GLU A 73 -1.31 13.76 8.02
CA GLU A 73 -2.36 14.06 9.00
C GLU A 73 -3.13 12.82 9.44
N TYR A 74 -3.10 11.75 8.65
CA TYR A 74 -3.78 10.49 9.00
C TYR A 74 -2.92 9.55 9.85
N ILE A 75 -1.61 9.80 9.95
CA ILE A 75 -0.72 8.93 10.73
C ILE A 75 -1.12 8.98 12.20
N GLY A 76 -1.27 7.79 12.80
CA GLY A 76 -1.69 7.64 14.20
C GLY A 76 -3.21 7.62 14.40
N ARG A 77 -4.00 7.94 13.39
CA ARG A 77 -5.46 7.86 13.50
C ARG A 77 -5.91 6.41 13.56
N GLU A 78 -6.93 6.16 14.36
CA GLU A 78 -7.56 4.85 14.47
C GLU A 78 -8.90 4.86 13.74
N GLY A 79 -9.19 3.77 13.08
CA GLY A 79 -10.44 3.56 12.38
C GLY A 79 -10.87 2.11 12.45
N VAL A 80 -11.97 1.81 11.77
CA VAL A 80 -12.54 0.47 11.68
C VAL A 80 -12.48 0.01 10.22
N VAL A 81 -12.03 -1.21 10.00
CA VAL A 81 -11.99 -1.79 8.66
C VAL A 81 -13.39 -1.88 8.09
N ASP A 82 -13.62 -1.22 6.96
CA ASP A 82 -14.87 -1.24 6.23
C ASP A 82 -14.87 -2.34 5.16
N ARG A 83 -13.77 -2.45 4.42
CA ARG A 83 -13.55 -3.50 3.42
C ARG A 83 -12.07 -3.67 3.10
N THR A 84 -11.74 -4.80 2.48
CA THR A 84 -10.40 -5.06 1.96
C THR A 84 -10.49 -5.25 0.44
N VAL A 85 -9.44 -4.81 -0.26
CA VAL A 85 -9.32 -4.99 -1.71
C VAL A 85 -8.05 -5.77 -1.99
N LYS A 86 -8.21 -7.06 -2.20
CA LYS A 86 -7.08 -7.99 -2.39
C LYS A 86 -6.23 -7.62 -3.60
N LYS A 87 -6.87 -7.21 -4.69
CA LYS A 87 -6.19 -6.83 -5.94
C LYS A 87 -5.16 -5.74 -5.74
N ASP A 88 -5.48 -4.75 -4.93
CA ASP A 88 -4.63 -3.58 -4.69
C ASP A 88 -3.84 -3.67 -3.39
N SER A 89 -4.00 -4.75 -2.61
CA SER A 89 -3.42 -4.91 -1.27
C SER A 89 -3.79 -3.76 -0.33
N THR A 90 -5.02 -3.23 -0.48
CA THR A 90 -5.49 -2.08 0.29
C THR A 90 -6.61 -2.46 1.24
N VAL A 91 -6.69 -1.70 2.31
CA VAL A 91 -7.74 -1.78 3.32
C VAL A 91 -8.39 -0.41 3.41
N CYS A 92 -9.72 -0.39 3.31
CA CYS A 92 -10.49 0.84 3.47
C CYS A 92 -10.94 0.95 4.92
N GLU A 93 -10.49 1.98 5.63
CA GLU A 93 -10.89 2.27 7.01
C GLU A 93 -11.93 3.39 7.04
N ARG A 94 -12.81 3.32 8.03
CA ARG A 94 -13.77 4.37 8.36
C ARG A 94 -13.44 4.93 9.73
N PHE A 95 -13.31 6.24 9.82
CA PHE A 95 -13.08 6.93 11.09
C PHE A 95 -14.38 7.24 11.79
N GLU A 96 -14.26 7.66 13.05
CA GLU A 96 -15.41 7.98 13.89
C GLU A 96 -16.28 9.09 13.32
N ASP A 97 -15.68 10.07 12.65
CA ASP A 97 -16.39 11.17 11.99
C ASP A 97 -17.07 10.79 10.67
N GLY A 98 -16.99 9.53 10.27
CA GLY A 98 -17.58 9.01 9.02
C GLY A 98 -16.70 9.15 7.80
N THR A 99 -15.55 9.81 7.88
CA THR A 99 -14.61 9.89 6.76
C THR A 99 -13.95 8.55 6.52
N ARG A 100 -13.52 8.31 5.29
CA ARG A 100 -12.88 7.07 4.87
C ARG A 100 -11.51 7.34 4.32
N TYR A 101 -10.60 6.39 4.53
CA TYR A 101 -9.25 6.42 3.98
C TYR A 101 -8.86 5.04 3.51
N ARG A 102 -8.05 4.97 2.45
CA ARG A 102 -7.54 3.70 1.92
C ARG A 102 -6.05 3.63 2.16
N SER A 103 -5.61 2.56 2.83
CA SER A 103 -4.21 2.32 3.16
C SER A 103 -3.75 0.99 2.59
N PHE A 104 -2.46 0.87 2.28
CA PHE A 104 -1.90 -0.44 2.04
C PHE A 104 -1.92 -1.25 3.33
N ALA A 105 -2.17 -2.57 3.22
CA ALA A 105 -2.29 -3.43 4.39
C ALA A 105 -1.04 -3.37 5.30
N TRP A 106 0.14 -3.23 4.71
CA TRP A 106 1.39 -3.15 5.48
C TRP A 106 1.61 -1.82 6.20
N ASN A 107 0.78 -0.83 5.96
CA ASN A 107 0.83 0.47 6.63
C ASN A 107 -0.15 0.57 7.80
N LEU A 108 -0.86 -0.50 8.11
CA LEU A 108 -1.85 -0.55 9.19
C LEU A 108 -1.41 -1.49 10.29
N GLU A 109 -1.76 -1.14 11.51
CA GLU A 109 -1.55 -1.95 12.70
C GLU A 109 -2.90 -2.30 13.32
N PRO A 110 -3.19 -3.59 13.60
CA PRO A 110 -4.35 -3.96 14.40
C PRO A 110 -4.24 -3.40 15.81
N VAL A 111 -5.32 -2.87 16.31
CA VAL A 111 -5.36 -2.28 17.65
C VAL A 111 -5.98 -3.23 18.67
#